data_7ea6f2a0f4b18eaaf3e6c0a6c65cf8a1
#
_entry.id   7ea6f2a0f4b18eaaf3e6c0a6c65cf8a1
#
_cell.length_a   1.000
_cell.length_b   1.000
_cell.length_c   1.000
_cell.angle_alpha   90.00
_cell.angle_beta   90.00
_cell.angle_gamma   90.00
#
_symmetry.space_group_name_H-M   'P 1'
#
loop_
_entity.id
_entity.type
_entity.pdbx_description
1 polymer ?
#
loop_
_entity_poly.entity_id
_entity_poly.type
_entity_poly.pdbx_seq_one_letter_code
_entity_poly.pdbx_strand_id
1 'polypeptide(L)'
;MSSADRGFIDVWSGPRLQPPSQCKITRSSSRPKTKSMQLTYLEAIRQGIWQEMEKDPTVFCIGEDIGIYGGAFKVTDGFIDRFGPERVIDTPIAESAIVGAAFGAALTGMRPVAEFQFMDFIGCAFNQIVNMVAKSHYRWGAPAPLVIRGPSGGNVHGGPFHSQNPEMWFVHAPGLKVVCPASAYDAKGLIKAAIRDNNPVLFFEHKYLYRRIKEEVPADDYIVPLGKARLAREGRDLSIITYAAMVHTALEAAEILNKEGIDLEVLDLRTVSPLDREAIVQTVRKTNKVIILHEHARTGGLAGEIGAIINEEAFDDLDGPIVRITARDTPVPFSPPQEEYFLPKVADVVREARKLRAY
;
A
#
# COMPACT_ATOMS: atom_id res chain seq x y z
N MET A 1 -13.72 -46.92 -0.98
CA MET A 1 -14.75 -45.88 -0.98
C MET A 1 -14.04 -44.59 -1.36
N SER A 2 -14.45 -43.97 -2.44
CA SER A 2 -13.73 -43.03 -3.27
C SER A 2 -13.54 -41.66 -2.61
N SER A 3 -12.34 -41.12 -2.77
CA SER A 3 -11.94 -39.74 -2.47
C SER A 3 -12.70 -38.77 -3.38
N ALA A 4 -13.47 -37.87 -2.77
CA ALA A 4 -14.09 -36.76 -3.50
C ALA A 4 -13.11 -35.58 -3.58
N ASP A 5 -12.63 -35.31 -4.80
CA ASP A 5 -11.95 -34.08 -5.20
C ASP A 5 -12.81 -32.86 -4.85
N ARG A 6 -12.30 -32.03 -3.94
CA ARG A 6 -12.83 -30.68 -3.72
C ARG A 6 -12.02 -29.71 -4.58
N GLY A 7 -12.51 -29.45 -5.78
CA GLY A 7 -11.97 -28.40 -6.62
C GLY A 7 -12.11 -27.02 -5.96
N PHE A 8 -11.00 -26.43 -5.59
CA PHE A 8 -10.92 -25.01 -5.26
C PHE A 8 -11.11 -24.21 -6.56
N ILE A 9 -12.17 -23.41 -6.61
CA ILE A 9 -12.37 -22.47 -7.72
C ILE A 9 -11.39 -21.30 -7.51
N ASP A 10 -10.36 -21.25 -8.35
CA ASP A 10 -9.42 -20.12 -8.43
C ASP A 10 -10.12 -18.93 -9.08
N VAL A 11 -10.65 -18.01 -8.29
CA VAL A 11 -11.42 -16.84 -8.69
C VAL A 11 -10.56 -15.76 -9.38
N TRP A 12 -9.23 -15.96 -9.46
CA TRP A 12 -8.27 -14.98 -9.94
C TRP A 12 -7.71 -15.24 -11.34
N SER A 13 -8.02 -16.37 -11.95
CA SER A 13 -7.51 -16.71 -13.29
C SER A 13 -8.33 -16.06 -14.41
N GLY A 14 -7.92 -14.88 -14.82
CA GLY A 14 -8.22 -14.38 -16.17
C GLY A 14 -7.59 -15.29 -17.25
N PRO A 15 -7.95 -15.15 -18.55
CA PRO A 15 -7.48 -16.04 -19.61
C PRO A 15 -5.96 -16.11 -19.62
N ARG A 16 -5.40 -17.32 -19.56
CA ARG A 16 -3.93 -17.57 -19.62
C ARG A 16 -3.42 -17.11 -20.96
N LEU A 17 -2.65 -16.03 -20.95
CA LEU A 17 -1.81 -15.67 -22.08
C LEU A 17 -0.66 -16.69 -22.19
N GLN A 18 -0.48 -17.28 -23.37
CA GLN A 18 0.65 -18.17 -23.65
C GLN A 18 1.97 -17.39 -23.48
N PRO A 19 3.04 -18.03 -22.96
CA PRO A 19 4.33 -17.35 -22.83
C PRO A 19 4.90 -17.04 -24.22
N PRO A 20 5.42 -15.82 -24.43
CA PRO A 20 6.09 -15.49 -25.68
C PRO A 20 7.38 -16.30 -25.80
N SER A 21 7.63 -16.80 -27.02
CA SER A 21 8.85 -17.52 -27.44
C SER A 21 10.10 -16.74 -27.07
N GLN A 22 11.15 -17.48 -26.66
CA GLN A 22 12.46 -16.95 -26.24
C GLN A 22 13.01 -15.89 -27.22
N CYS A 23 12.99 -14.64 -26.80
CA CYS A 23 13.67 -13.56 -27.49
C CYS A 23 15.11 -13.47 -26.96
N LYS A 24 16.10 -13.71 -27.84
CA LYS A 24 17.53 -13.58 -27.54
C LYS A 24 17.82 -12.11 -27.16
N ILE A 25 18.25 -11.88 -25.92
CA ILE A 25 18.67 -10.57 -25.44
C ILE A 25 20.02 -10.23 -26.07
N THR A 26 19.99 -9.45 -27.14
CA THR A 26 21.18 -8.75 -27.63
C THR A 26 21.44 -7.56 -26.69
N ARG A 27 22.55 -7.59 -25.96
CA ARG A 27 23.06 -6.41 -25.23
C ARG A 27 23.47 -5.37 -26.25
N SER A 28 22.73 -4.27 -26.35
CA SER A 28 23.15 -3.09 -27.09
C SER A 28 22.62 -1.83 -26.41
N SER A 29 23.57 -0.91 -26.16
CA SER A 29 23.49 0.54 -26.11
C SER A 29 22.63 1.21 -25.02
N SER A 30 23.29 2.06 -24.26
CA SER A 30 22.84 3.29 -23.57
C SER A 30 21.32 3.57 -23.63
N ARG A 31 20.60 3.20 -22.59
CA ARG A 31 19.25 3.77 -22.35
C ARG A 31 19.39 5.31 -22.37
N PRO A 32 18.54 6.04 -23.08
CA PRO A 32 18.47 7.48 -22.94
C PRO A 32 18.26 7.79 -21.45
N LYS A 33 19.00 8.76 -20.90
CA LYS A 33 18.81 9.22 -19.52
C LYS A 33 17.38 9.76 -19.42
N THR A 34 16.47 9.00 -18.86
CA THR A 34 15.11 9.46 -18.55
C THR A 34 15.23 10.68 -17.66
N LYS A 35 14.53 11.76 -18.01
CA LYS A 35 14.51 12.97 -17.20
C LYS A 35 13.87 12.62 -15.85
N SER A 36 14.64 12.73 -14.78
CA SER A 36 14.11 12.53 -13.41
C SER A 36 13.79 13.90 -12.78
N MET A 37 12.89 13.88 -11.82
CA MET A 37 12.48 15.03 -11.03
C MET A 37 12.59 14.70 -9.55
N GLN A 38 13.04 15.66 -8.75
CA GLN A 38 13.00 15.55 -7.29
C GLN A 38 11.57 15.83 -6.81
N LEU A 39 10.88 14.81 -6.34
CA LEU A 39 9.50 14.90 -5.84
C LEU A 39 9.42 14.43 -4.41
N THR A 40 8.62 15.13 -3.62
CA THR A 40 8.14 14.60 -2.35
C THR A 40 7.15 13.45 -2.61
N TYR A 41 6.91 12.64 -1.60
CA TYR A 41 5.94 11.56 -1.68
C TYR A 41 4.54 12.08 -2.07
N LEU A 42 4.10 13.22 -1.51
CA LEU A 42 2.85 13.89 -1.86
C LEU A 42 2.82 14.35 -3.33
N GLU A 43 3.89 15.03 -3.78
CA GLU A 43 4.00 15.51 -5.17
C GLU A 43 4.01 14.36 -6.17
N ALA A 44 4.57 13.20 -5.78
CA ALA A 44 4.58 12.00 -6.60
C ALA A 44 3.16 11.43 -6.81
N ILE A 45 2.34 11.37 -5.75
CA ILE A 45 0.93 10.98 -5.85
C ILE A 45 0.16 11.97 -6.73
N ARG A 46 0.30 13.27 -6.44
CA ARG A 46 -0.30 14.34 -7.23
C ARG A 46 0.04 14.21 -8.71
N GLN A 47 1.31 14.04 -9.03
CA GLN A 47 1.77 13.90 -10.42
C GLN A 47 1.21 12.63 -11.06
N GLY A 48 1.11 11.51 -10.32
CA GLY A 48 0.51 10.28 -10.81
C GLY A 48 -0.93 10.47 -11.23
N ILE A 49 -1.77 11.06 -10.38
CA ILE A 49 -3.18 11.36 -10.67
C ILE A 49 -3.30 12.35 -11.84
N TRP A 50 -2.53 13.44 -11.79
CA TRP A 50 -2.52 14.46 -12.86
C TRP A 50 -2.26 13.85 -14.23
N GLN A 51 -1.23 13.02 -14.36
CA GLN A 51 -0.87 12.38 -15.62
C GLN A 51 -1.96 11.42 -16.13
N GLU A 52 -2.66 10.71 -15.25
CA GLU A 52 -3.77 9.85 -15.66
C GLU A 52 -4.99 10.68 -16.10
N MET A 53 -5.28 11.79 -15.42
CA MET A 53 -6.34 12.71 -15.82
C MET A 53 -6.06 13.42 -17.16
N GLU A 54 -4.80 13.73 -17.47
CA GLU A 54 -4.42 14.28 -18.78
C GLU A 54 -4.57 13.26 -19.91
N LYS A 55 -4.30 11.99 -19.61
CA LYS A 55 -4.27 10.90 -20.59
C LYS A 55 -5.66 10.31 -20.88
N ASP A 56 -6.49 10.23 -19.86
CA ASP A 56 -7.80 9.57 -19.93
C ASP A 56 -8.92 10.53 -19.45
N PRO A 57 -9.83 10.95 -20.33
CA PRO A 57 -10.92 11.83 -19.97
C PRO A 57 -11.96 11.20 -19.02
N THR A 58 -11.95 9.87 -18.85
CA THR A 58 -12.85 9.17 -17.92
C THR A 58 -12.37 9.24 -16.49
N VAL A 59 -11.08 9.59 -16.23
CA VAL A 59 -10.53 9.77 -14.89
C VAL A 59 -10.98 11.11 -14.32
N PHE A 60 -11.58 11.10 -13.13
CA PHE A 60 -11.99 12.30 -12.40
C PHE A 60 -11.77 12.13 -10.89
N CYS A 61 -11.66 13.23 -10.17
CA CYS A 61 -11.54 13.25 -8.71
C CYS A 61 -12.88 13.66 -8.07
N ILE A 62 -13.24 13.02 -6.97
CA ILE A 62 -14.42 13.34 -6.17
C ILE A 62 -14.06 13.24 -4.68
N GLY A 63 -14.46 14.23 -3.88
CA GLY A 63 -14.16 14.25 -2.45
C GLY A 63 -14.42 15.61 -1.81
N GLU A 64 -14.07 15.72 -0.54
CA GLU A 64 -14.28 16.91 0.27
C GLU A 64 -13.12 17.90 0.09
N ASP A 65 -13.46 19.17 -0.19
CA ASP A 65 -12.50 20.28 -0.33
C ASP A 65 -11.39 20.06 -1.38
N ILE A 66 -11.59 19.17 -2.36
CA ILE A 66 -10.58 18.81 -3.35
C ILE A 66 -10.49 19.80 -4.53
N GLY A 67 -11.48 20.66 -4.70
CA GLY A 67 -11.58 21.63 -5.79
C GLY A 67 -10.72 22.86 -5.54
N ILE A 68 -11.35 24.00 -5.19
CA ILE A 68 -10.65 25.29 -5.02
C ILE A 68 -9.61 25.21 -3.87
N TYR A 69 -9.95 24.51 -2.80
CA TYR A 69 -9.03 24.35 -1.67
C TYR A 69 -7.85 23.41 -2.00
N GLY A 70 -8.01 22.46 -2.94
CA GLY A 70 -6.96 21.54 -3.41
C GLY A 70 -6.68 20.37 -2.47
N GLY A 71 -7.67 19.99 -1.65
CA GLY A 71 -7.58 18.93 -0.66
C GLY A 71 -6.91 19.37 0.65
N ALA A 72 -7.20 18.67 1.74
CA ALA A 72 -6.66 18.96 3.07
C ALA A 72 -5.12 18.98 3.12
N PHE A 73 -4.47 18.16 2.31
CA PHE A 73 -3.01 18.08 2.21
C PHE A 73 -2.42 18.62 0.90
N LYS A 74 -3.27 19.21 0.03
CA LYS A 74 -2.87 19.83 -1.24
C LYS A 74 -2.46 18.82 -2.34
N VAL A 75 -3.00 17.62 -2.32
CA VAL A 75 -2.75 16.64 -3.39
C VAL A 75 -3.43 17.07 -4.71
N THR A 76 -4.61 17.65 -4.64
CA THR A 76 -5.40 18.11 -5.82
C THR A 76 -5.29 19.61 -6.09
N ASP A 77 -4.35 20.30 -5.45
CA ASP A 77 -4.14 21.74 -5.66
C ASP A 77 -3.87 22.10 -7.12
N GLY A 78 -4.65 23.04 -7.69
CA GLY A 78 -4.62 23.44 -9.10
C GLY A 78 -5.28 22.46 -10.09
N PHE A 79 -5.85 21.35 -9.63
CA PHE A 79 -6.54 20.40 -10.52
C PHE A 79 -7.80 21.03 -11.12
N ILE A 80 -8.58 21.75 -10.32
CA ILE A 80 -9.81 22.38 -10.79
C ILE A 80 -9.56 23.42 -11.89
N ASP A 81 -8.44 24.15 -11.80
CA ASP A 81 -8.06 25.13 -12.82
C ASP A 81 -7.69 24.47 -14.15
N ARG A 82 -7.13 23.26 -14.10
CA ARG A 82 -6.68 22.51 -15.28
C ARG A 82 -7.77 21.67 -15.89
N PHE A 83 -8.58 20.98 -15.08
CA PHE A 83 -9.51 19.96 -15.53
C PHE A 83 -10.98 20.37 -15.43
N GLY A 84 -11.27 21.47 -14.74
CA GLY A 84 -12.62 22.00 -14.53
C GLY A 84 -13.42 21.28 -13.44
N PRO A 85 -14.54 21.90 -12.99
CA PRO A 85 -15.38 21.40 -11.90
C PRO A 85 -16.13 20.10 -12.26
N GLU A 86 -16.27 19.77 -13.51
CA GLU A 86 -16.87 18.51 -13.99
C GLU A 86 -15.98 17.28 -13.74
N ARG A 87 -14.67 17.51 -13.57
CA ARG A 87 -13.68 16.45 -13.34
C ARG A 87 -12.97 16.57 -12.00
N VAL A 88 -13.23 17.63 -11.23
CA VAL A 88 -12.77 17.80 -9.85
C VAL A 88 -13.97 18.25 -9.04
N ILE A 89 -14.63 17.28 -8.42
CA ILE A 89 -15.97 17.45 -7.84
C ILE A 89 -15.85 17.58 -6.35
N ASP A 90 -16.09 18.79 -5.82
CA ASP A 90 -16.26 19.01 -4.38
C ASP A 90 -17.57 18.42 -3.89
N THR A 91 -17.56 17.76 -2.76
CA THR A 91 -18.74 17.17 -2.14
C THR A 91 -18.94 17.73 -0.73
N PRO A 92 -20.16 17.67 -0.20
CA PRO A 92 -20.37 17.75 1.25
C PRO A 92 -19.65 16.61 1.97
N ILE A 93 -19.49 16.73 3.29
CA ILE A 93 -18.99 15.65 4.17
C ILE A 93 -20.03 14.53 4.20
N ALA A 94 -19.83 13.52 3.35
CA ALA A 94 -20.74 12.40 3.21
C ALA A 94 -20.03 11.18 2.56
N GLU A 95 -19.13 10.55 3.27
CA GLU A 95 -18.21 9.52 2.75
C GLU A 95 -18.95 8.34 2.09
N SER A 96 -20.08 7.90 2.65
CA SER A 96 -20.94 6.89 2.00
C SER A 96 -21.46 7.34 0.65
N ALA A 97 -21.85 8.61 0.51
CA ALA A 97 -22.33 9.17 -0.75
C ALA A 97 -21.19 9.35 -1.77
N ILE A 98 -20.00 9.77 -1.33
CA ILE A 98 -18.80 9.88 -2.16
C ILE A 98 -18.48 8.52 -2.79
N VAL A 99 -18.39 7.45 -1.99
CA VAL A 99 -18.14 6.10 -2.51
C VAL A 99 -19.28 5.60 -3.38
N GLY A 100 -20.53 5.85 -3.00
CA GLY A 100 -21.71 5.45 -3.78
C GLY A 100 -21.76 6.11 -5.16
N ALA A 101 -21.49 7.41 -5.23
CA ALA A 101 -21.43 8.16 -6.48
C ALA A 101 -20.24 7.71 -7.36
N ALA A 102 -19.06 7.55 -6.77
CA ALA A 102 -17.88 7.04 -7.45
C ALA A 102 -18.13 5.62 -8.01
N PHE A 103 -18.72 4.74 -7.21
CA PHE A 103 -19.06 3.38 -7.65
C PHE A 103 -20.08 3.40 -8.80
N GLY A 104 -21.14 4.21 -8.71
CA GLY A 104 -22.11 4.38 -9.80
C GLY A 104 -21.45 4.86 -11.08
N ALA A 105 -20.56 5.85 -10.98
CA ALA A 105 -19.78 6.35 -12.12
C ALA A 105 -18.86 5.27 -12.72
N ALA A 106 -18.21 4.48 -11.87
CA ALA A 106 -17.37 3.37 -12.33
C ALA A 106 -18.16 2.32 -13.12
N LEU A 107 -19.38 2.00 -12.70
CA LEU A 107 -20.27 1.07 -13.42
C LEU A 107 -20.72 1.60 -14.79
N THR A 108 -20.66 2.93 -15.00
CA THR A 108 -20.98 3.56 -16.29
C THR A 108 -19.76 3.83 -17.17
N GLY A 109 -18.57 3.31 -16.77
CA GLY A 109 -17.35 3.38 -17.57
C GLY A 109 -16.39 4.51 -17.21
N MET A 110 -16.67 5.28 -16.15
CA MET A 110 -15.73 6.28 -15.62
C MET A 110 -14.69 5.63 -14.70
N ARG A 111 -13.61 6.38 -14.44
CA ARG A 111 -12.51 5.97 -13.52
C ARG A 111 -12.35 6.99 -12.39
N PRO A 112 -13.21 6.95 -11.38
CA PRO A 112 -13.15 7.87 -10.25
C PRO A 112 -11.94 7.60 -9.32
N VAL A 113 -11.38 8.72 -8.84
CA VAL A 113 -10.44 8.77 -7.71
C VAL A 113 -11.18 9.48 -6.58
N ALA A 114 -11.68 8.72 -5.62
CA ALA A 114 -12.39 9.23 -4.46
C ALA A 114 -11.37 9.55 -3.35
N GLU A 115 -11.33 10.80 -2.91
CA GLU A 115 -10.47 11.26 -1.80
C GLU A 115 -11.26 11.34 -0.51
N PHE A 116 -10.70 10.76 0.56
CA PHE A 116 -11.08 11.06 1.94
C PHE A 116 -10.06 12.00 2.56
N GLN A 117 -10.52 12.96 3.37
CA GLN A 117 -9.62 13.87 4.09
C GLN A 117 -8.69 13.13 5.06
N PHE A 118 -9.20 12.05 5.68
CA PHE A 118 -8.45 11.08 6.48
C PHE A 118 -9.06 9.69 6.28
N MET A 119 -8.21 8.69 6.13
CA MET A 119 -8.66 7.28 6.02
C MET A 119 -9.29 6.76 7.31
N ASP A 120 -9.15 7.47 8.40
CA ASP A 120 -9.89 7.22 9.65
C ASP A 120 -11.41 7.24 9.40
N PHE A 121 -11.91 8.11 8.51
CA PHE A 121 -13.34 8.26 8.19
C PHE A 121 -13.85 7.26 7.15
N ILE A 122 -13.00 6.41 6.60
CA ILE A 122 -13.41 5.36 5.65
C ILE A 122 -14.43 4.40 6.28
N GLY A 123 -14.45 4.30 7.62
CA GLY A 123 -15.46 3.57 8.36
C GLY A 123 -16.90 4.06 8.10
N CYS A 124 -17.11 5.34 7.80
CA CYS A 124 -18.41 5.91 7.44
C CYS A 124 -18.95 5.36 6.12
N ALA A 125 -18.07 4.90 5.21
CA ALA A 125 -18.41 4.30 3.93
C ALA A 125 -18.28 2.77 3.92
N PHE A 126 -18.09 2.12 5.08
CA PHE A 126 -17.75 0.70 5.20
C PHE A 126 -18.72 -0.20 4.42
N ASN A 127 -20.03 0.00 4.58
CA ASN A 127 -21.04 -0.80 3.87
C ASN A 127 -20.93 -0.64 2.34
N GLN A 128 -20.73 0.58 1.85
CA GLN A 128 -20.58 0.83 0.41
C GLN A 128 -19.35 0.12 -0.15
N ILE A 129 -18.23 0.18 0.56
CA ILE A 129 -16.98 -0.45 0.14
C ILE A 129 -17.09 -1.97 0.18
N VAL A 130 -17.47 -2.54 1.35
CA VAL A 130 -17.39 -4.00 1.59
C VAL A 130 -18.52 -4.75 0.92
N ASN A 131 -19.75 -4.22 0.91
CA ASN A 131 -20.92 -4.94 0.40
C ASN A 131 -21.26 -4.60 -1.04
N MET A 132 -20.94 -3.41 -1.54
CA MET A 132 -21.26 -3.01 -2.91
C MET A 132 -20.02 -3.08 -3.80
N VAL A 133 -19.01 -2.27 -3.53
CA VAL A 133 -17.82 -2.12 -4.39
C VAL A 133 -17.02 -3.43 -4.48
N ALA A 134 -16.67 -4.03 -3.34
CA ALA A 134 -15.85 -5.24 -3.30
C ALA A 134 -16.46 -6.44 -4.01
N LYS A 135 -17.78 -6.55 -4.02
CA LYS A 135 -18.49 -7.74 -4.49
C LYS A 135 -19.08 -7.59 -5.91
N SER A 136 -18.99 -6.41 -6.50
CA SER A 136 -19.59 -6.10 -7.80
C SER A 136 -19.12 -7.06 -8.90
N HIS A 137 -17.83 -7.23 -9.04
CA HIS A 137 -17.26 -8.11 -10.07
C HIS A 137 -17.67 -9.57 -9.87
N TYR A 138 -17.55 -10.07 -8.63
CA TYR A 138 -17.94 -11.46 -8.32
C TYR A 138 -19.41 -11.73 -8.56
N ARG A 139 -20.29 -10.80 -8.15
CA ARG A 139 -21.73 -11.00 -8.20
C ARG A 139 -22.33 -10.83 -9.59
N TRP A 140 -21.86 -9.83 -10.35
CA TRP A 140 -22.49 -9.41 -11.60
C TRP A 140 -21.53 -9.41 -12.79
N GLY A 141 -20.26 -9.76 -12.62
CA GLY A 141 -19.23 -9.59 -13.65
C GLY A 141 -18.94 -8.11 -13.98
N ALA A 142 -19.46 -7.19 -13.18
CA ALA A 142 -19.31 -5.76 -13.43
C ALA A 142 -17.98 -5.23 -12.85
N PRO A 143 -17.04 -4.77 -13.68
CA PRO A 143 -15.84 -4.12 -13.20
C PRO A 143 -16.19 -2.85 -12.43
N ALA A 144 -15.40 -2.54 -11.41
CA ALA A 144 -15.52 -1.32 -10.62
C ALA A 144 -14.17 -0.61 -10.56
N PRO A 145 -13.72 0.06 -11.64
CA PRO A 145 -12.45 0.77 -11.73
C PRO A 145 -12.49 2.03 -10.87
N LEU A 146 -12.33 1.87 -9.57
CA LEU A 146 -12.48 2.90 -8.55
C LEU A 146 -11.25 2.90 -7.65
N VAL A 147 -10.63 4.05 -7.46
CA VAL A 147 -9.61 4.27 -6.43
C VAL A 147 -10.24 5.04 -5.27
N ILE A 148 -10.10 4.52 -4.05
CA ILE A 148 -10.40 5.26 -2.83
C ILE A 148 -9.06 5.53 -2.15
N ARG A 149 -8.72 6.81 -1.98
CA ARG A 149 -7.43 7.23 -1.43
C ARG A 149 -7.57 8.23 -0.27
N GLY A 150 -6.57 8.27 0.56
CA GLY A 150 -6.48 9.29 1.61
C GLY A 150 -5.33 9.06 2.56
N PRO A 151 -5.04 10.07 3.42
CA PRO A 151 -3.98 10.02 4.42
C PRO A 151 -4.32 9.09 5.58
N SER A 152 -3.37 8.25 5.97
CA SER A 152 -3.44 7.33 7.12
C SER A 152 -2.19 7.46 7.99
N GLY A 153 -2.15 6.73 9.10
CA GLY A 153 -0.96 6.57 9.94
C GLY A 153 -0.72 7.65 10.97
N GLY A 154 0.12 7.32 11.93
CA GLY A 154 0.48 8.15 13.08
C GLY A 154 1.72 9.01 12.89
N ASN A 155 2.36 9.32 14.01
CA ASN A 155 3.53 10.19 14.13
C ASN A 155 3.27 11.66 13.71
N VAL A 156 2.02 12.09 13.85
CA VAL A 156 1.54 13.44 13.53
C VAL A 156 0.69 14.04 14.66
N HIS A 157 0.54 13.34 15.76
CA HIS A 157 -0.22 13.75 16.96
C HIS A 157 -1.70 14.03 16.69
N GLY A 158 -2.30 13.32 15.70
CA GLY A 158 -3.71 13.46 15.32
C GLY A 158 -4.68 12.70 16.22
N GLY A 159 -4.17 11.82 17.09
CA GLY A 159 -4.96 11.03 18.04
C GLY A 159 -5.85 9.96 17.39
N PRO A 160 -6.88 9.47 18.11
CA PRO A 160 -7.60 8.26 17.72
C PRO A 160 -8.49 8.41 16.48
N PHE A 161 -8.70 9.63 15.99
CA PHE A 161 -9.58 9.89 14.84
C PHE A 161 -8.85 10.44 13.60
N HIS A 162 -7.52 10.68 13.70
CA HIS A 162 -6.74 11.25 12.60
C HIS A 162 -5.35 10.61 12.46
N SER A 163 -5.09 9.48 13.14
CA SER A 163 -3.79 8.81 13.12
C SER A 163 -3.88 7.28 13.04
N GLN A 164 -5.03 6.74 12.66
CA GLN A 164 -5.22 5.30 12.55
C GLN A 164 -4.62 4.72 11.27
N ASN A 165 -4.42 3.40 11.30
CA ASN A 165 -4.06 2.57 10.16
C ASN A 165 -5.18 1.53 9.95
N PRO A 166 -6.29 1.88 9.28
CA PRO A 166 -7.47 1.03 9.17
C PRO A 166 -7.41 0.04 7.99
N GLU A 167 -6.29 -0.13 7.31
CA GLU A 167 -6.14 -0.98 6.13
C GLU A 167 -6.59 -2.42 6.37
N MET A 168 -6.38 -2.97 7.57
CA MET A 168 -6.76 -4.35 7.90
C MET A 168 -8.26 -4.60 7.88
N TRP A 169 -9.10 -3.58 8.09
CA TRP A 169 -10.55 -3.71 7.95
C TRP A 169 -10.96 -4.13 6.55
N PHE A 170 -10.16 -3.78 5.55
CA PHE A 170 -10.41 -4.01 4.13
C PHE A 170 -9.58 -5.16 3.55
N VAL A 171 -8.44 -5.49 4.13
CA VAL A 171 -7.68 -6.71 3.79
C VAL A 171 -8.55 -7.96 3.99
N HIS A 172 -9.40 -7.96 5.02
CA HIS A 172 -10.35 -9.03 5.28
C HIS A 172 -11.51 -9.10 4.27
N ALA A 173 -11.73 -8.08 3.44
CA ALA A 173 -12.85 -8.04 2.50
C ALA A 173 -12.42 -8.52 1.10
N PRO A 174 -12.75 -9.78 0.69
CA PRO A 174 -12.43 -10.28 -0.65
C PRO A 174 -13.02 -9.39 -1.76
N GLY A 175 -12.22 -9.15 -2.80
CA GLY A 175 -12.58 -8.30 -3.94
C GLY A 175 -11.93 -6.91 -3.91
N LEU A 176 -11.28 -6.53 -2.81
CA LEU A 176 -10.53 -5.28 -2.70
C LEU A 176 -9.03 -5.51 -2.87
N LYS A 177 -8.36 -4.55 -3.51
CA LYS A 177 -6.91 -4.40 -3.44
C LYS A 177 -6.58 -3.29 -2.44
N VAL A 178 -5.55 -3.51 -1.62
CA VAL A 178 -5.14 -2.57 -0.57
C VAL A 178 -3.65 -2.26 -0.73
N VAL A 179 -3.33 -0.99 -0.94
CA VAL A 179 -1.99 -0.52 -1.31
C VAL A 179 -1.50 0.50 -0.29
N CYS A 180 -0.25 0.35 0.15
CA CYS A 180 0.38 1.17 1.19
C CYS A 180 1.83 1.51 0.80
N PRO A 181 2.07 2.45 -0.12
CA PRO A 181 3.42 2.78 -0.60
C PRO A 181 4.29 3.43 0.48
N ALA A 182 5.61 3.22 0.36
CA ALA A 182 6.61 3.77 1.27
C ALA A 182 7.53 4.82 0.64
N SER A 183 7.62 4.90 -0.69
CA SER A 183 8.55 5.77 -1.43
C SER A 183 7.80 6.65 -2.43
N ALA A 184 8.40 7.76 -2.86
CA ALA A 184 7.81 8.63 -3.87
C ALA A 184 7.73 7.93 -5.24
N TYR A 185 8.74 7.14 -5.59
CA TYR A 185 8.72 6.31 -6.80
C TYR A 185 7.54 5.33 -6.80
N ASP A 186 7.37 4.58 -5.71
CA ASP A 186 6.28 3.61 -5.61
C ASP A 186 4.92 4.29 -5.54
N ALA A 187 4.80 5.41 -4.82
CA ALA A 187 3.56 6.16 -4.71
C ALA A 187 3.03 6.60 -6.07
N LYS A 188 3.89 7.18 -6.94
CA LYS A 188 3.51 7.56 -8.31
C LYS A 188 3.16 6.34 -9.16
N GLY A 189 4.00 5.30 -9.15
CA GLY A 189 3.79 4.13 -10.00
C GLY A 189 2.58 3.31 -9.59
N LEU A 190 2.33 3.17 -8.28
CA LEU A 190 1.20 2.41 -7.74
C LEU A 190 -0.13 3.15 -7.90
N ILE A 191 -0.19 4.48 -7.71
CA ILE A 191 -1.44 5.22 -7.93
C ILE A 191 -1.87 5.18 -9.40
N LYS A 192 -0.93 5.24 -10.33
CA LYS A 192 -1.21 5.07 -11.76
C LYS A 192 -1.69 3.65 -12.07
N ALA A 193 -1.06 2.63 -11.49
CA ALA A 193 -1.51 1.24 -11.62
C ALA A 193 -2.92 1.04 -11.05
N ALA A 194 -3.22 1.67 -9.91
CA ALA A 194 -4.53 1.63 -9.27
C ALA A 194 -5.62 2.26 -10.14
N ILE A 195 -5.36 3.43 -10.74
CA ILE A 195 -6.31 4.12 -11.64
C ILE A 195 -6.57 3.29 -12.91
N ARG A 196 -5.56 2.57 -13.41
CA ARG A 196 -5.68 1.71 -14.60
C ARG A 196 -6.29 0.33 -14.32
N ASP A 197 -6.41 -0.06 -13.05
CA ASP A 197 -7.02 -1.34 -12.68
C ASP A 197 -8.53 -1.32 -12.91
N ASN A 198 -9.11 -2.46 -13.30
CA ASN A 198 -10.54 -2.59 -13.52
C ASN A 198 -11.31 -3.03 -12.27
N ASN A 199 -10.62 -3.22 -11.15
CA ASN A 199 -11.20 -3.57 -9.86
C ASN A 199 -10.85 -2.51 -8.81
N PRO A 200 -11.60 -2.44 -7.71
CA PRO A 200 -11.42 -1.40 -6.72
C PRO A 200 -10.09 -1.50 -5.98
N VAL A 201 -9.45 -0.36 -5.80
CA VAL A 201 -8.19 -0.22 -5.07
C VAL A 201 -8.35 0.79 -3.95
N LEU A 202 -8.05 0.38 -2.72
CA LEU A 202 -7.88 1.25 -1.56
C LEU A 202 -6.40 1.65 -1.46
N PHE A 203 -6.13 2.94 -1.47
CA PHE A 203 -4.78 3.48 -1.53
C PHE A 203 -4.50 4.31 -0.28
N PHE A 204 -3.81 3.69 0.69
CA PHE A 204 -3.49 4.28 1.99
C PHE A 204 -2.17 5.05 1.91
N GLU A 205 -2.25 6.36 2.04
CA GLU A 205 -1.11 7.26 1.97
C GLU A 205 -0.62 7.60 3.38
N HIS A 206 0.59 7.20 3.73
CA HIS A 206 1.09 7.52 5.05
C HIS A 206 1.44 9.00 5.16
N LYS A 207 0.59 9.80 5.84
CA LYS A 207 0.70 11.27 5.89
C LYS A 207 2.00 11.80 6.50
N TYR A 208 2.63 11.03 7.40
CA TYR A 208 3.95 11.35 7.92
C TYR A 208 5.01 11.44 6.81
N LEU A 209 4.85 10.67 5.73
CA LEU A 209 5.79 10.65 4.60
C LEU A 209 5.58 11.81 3.62
N TYR A 210 4.42 12.44 3.59
CA TYR A 210 4.02 13.40 2.54
C TYR A 210 5.09 14.42 2.15
N ARG A 211 5.74 15.06 3.13
CA ARG A 211 6.75 16.10 2.91
C ARG A 211 8.14 15.72 3.44
N ARG A 212 8.26 14.56 4.09
CA ARG A 212 9.52 14.09 4.68
C ARG A 212 10.36 13.27 3.72
N ILE A 213 9.69 12.53 2.83
CA ILE A 213 10.37 11.73 1.82
C ILE A 213 10.43 12.53 0.53
N LYS A 214 11.64 12.64 -0.01
CA LYS A 214 11.91 13.28 -1.30
C LYS A 214 12.92 12.44 -2.07
N GLU A 215 12.58 12.07 -3.30
CA GLU A 215 13.36 11.15 -4.12
C GLU A 215 13.41 11.59 -5.58
N GLU A 216 14.35 11.05 -6.33
CA GLU A 216 14.36 11.14 -7.78
C GLU A 216 13.31 10.20 -8.38
N VAL A 217 12.32 10.77 -9.03
CA VAL A 217 11.22 10.05 -9.67
C VAL A 217 11.27 10.28 -11.17
N PRO A 218 11.15 9.23 -12.02
CA PRO A 218 11.10 9.42 -13.47
C PRO A 218 9.93 10.33 -13.88
N ALA A 219 10.21 11.27 -14.78
CA ALA A 219 9.17 12.13 -15.37
C ALA A 219 8.26 11.36 -16.32
N ASP A 220 8.79 10.29 -16.91
CA ASP A 220 8.11 9.45 -17.89
C ASP A 220 6.93 8.65 -17.28
N ASP A 221 6.12 8.09 -18.17
CA ASP A 221 5.03 7.20 -17.81
C ASP A 221 5.57 5.83 -17.38
N TYR A 222 5.34 5.46 -16.13
CA TYR A 222 5.61 4.13 -15.60
C TYR A 222 4.53 3.72 -14.60
N ILE A 223 4.42 2.44 -14.37
CA ILE A 223 3.59 1.84 -13.32
C ILE A 223 4.45 0.92 -12.44
N VAL A 224 4.02 0.74 -11.21
CA VAL A 224 4.50 -0.32 -10.31
C VAL A 224 3.39 -1.35 -10.20
N PRO A 225 3.66 -2.64 -10.46
CA PRO A 225 2.63 -3.67 -10.41
C PRO A 225 2.02 -3.80 -9.01
N LEU A 226 0.69 -3.87 -8.93
CA LEU A 226 -0.03 -4.20 -7.71
C LEU A 226 0.23 -5.68 -7.33
N GLY A 227 0.29 -5.96 -6.03
CA GLY A 227 0.52 -7.31 -5.52
C GLY A 227 1.97 -7.80 -5.66
N LYS A 228 2.93 -6.90 -5.91
CA LYS A 228 4.36 -7.21 -5.97
C LYS A 228 5.15 -6.42 -4.93
N ALA A 229 5.86 -7.16 -4.07
CA ALA A 229 6.77 -6.60 -3.09
C ALA A 229 8.06 -6.07 -3.74
N ARG A 230 8.80 -5.28 -2.97
CA ARG A 230 10.12 -4.75 -3.34
C ARG A 230 11.14 -5.10 -2.27
N LEU A 231 12.27 -5.63 -2.69
CA LEU A 231 13.43 -5.70 -1.82
C LEU A 231 14.02 -4.30 -1.68
N ALA A 232 13.72 -3.65 -0.54
CA ALA A 232 14.17 -2.29 -0.25
C ALA A 232 15.65 -2.26 0.17
N ARG A 233 16.14 -3.34 0.81
CA ARG A 233 17.53 -3.54 1.16
C ARG A 233 17.85 -5.04 1.12
N GLU A 234 18.94 -5.38 0.46
CA GLU A 234 19.53 -6.72 0.52
C GLU A 234 20.12 -6.98 1.91
N GLY A 235 20.07 -8.24 2.36
CA GLY A 235 20.68 -8.70 3.60
C GLY A 235 20.77 -10.22 3.66
N ARG A 236 21.42 -10.78 4.69
CA ARG A 236 21.71 -12.21 4.78
C ARG A 236 21.46 -12.84 6.15
N ASP A 237 21.47 -12.04 7.24
CA ASP A 237 21.43 -12.56 8.59
C ASP A 237 20.01 -12.73 9.15
N LEU A 238 19.12 -11.80 8.81
CA LEU A 238 17.70 -11.82 9.15
C LEU A 238 16.92 -10.86 8.25
N SER A 239 15.61 -11.04 8.15
CA SER A 239 14.74 -10.21 7.31
C SER A 239 13.70 -9.46 8.13
N ILE A 240 13.34 -8.26 7.67
CA ILE A 240 12.14 -7.54 8.08
C ILE A 240 11.15 -7.49 6.91
N ILE A 241 9.92 -7.93 7.16
CA ILE A 241 8.79 -7.79 6.26
C ILE A 241 7.92 -6.65 6.78
N THR A 242 7.70 -5.63 5.95
CA THR A 242 7.05 -4.39 6.39
C THR A 242 6.40 -3.63 5.22
N TYR A 243 5.78 -2.48 5.50
CA TYR A 243 5.17 -1.60 4.50
C TYR A 243 5.02 -0.16 5.03
N ALA A 244 4.64 0.77 4.15
CA ALA A 244 4.39 2.18 4.46
C ALA A 244 5.56 2.83 5.25
N ALA A 245 5.27 3.64 6.27
CA ALA A 245 6.30 4.35 7.04
C ALA A 245 7.30 3.42 7.73
N MET A 246 6.89 2.21 8.09
CA MET A 246 7.75 1.27 8.79
C MET A 246 8.91 0.73 7.95
N VAL A 247 8.86 0.88 6.62
CA VAL A 247 10.01 0.62 5.74
C VAL A 247 11.20 1.51 6.11
N HIS A 248 10.95 2.80 6.38
CA HIS A 248 12.00 3.74 6.77
C HIS A 248 12.55 3.42 8.15
N THR A 249 11.70 3.04 9.10
CA THR A 249 12.12 2.57 10.43
C THR A 249 13.01 1.32 10.32
N ALA A 250 12.66 0.39 9.43
CA ALA A 250 13.47 -0.82 9.18
C ALA A 250 14.82 -0.48 8.52
N LEU A 251 14.85 0.42 7.55
CA LEU A 251 16.07 0.85 6.87
C LEU A 251 17.03 1.57 7.84
N GLU A 252 16.52 2.46 8.70
CA GLU A 252 17.32 3.13 9.70
C GLU A 252 17.89 2.14 10.73
N ALA A 253 17.10 1.16 11.17
CA ALA A 253 17.58 0.08 12.02
C ALA A 253 18.67 -0.76 11.34
N ALA A 254 18.52 -1.02 10.03
CA ALA A 254 19.52 -1.75 9.24
C ALA A 254 20.87 -1.04 9.18
N GLU A 255 20.89 0.29 9.08
CA GLU A 255 22.13 1.08 9.11
C GLU A 255 22.87 0.98 10.47
N ILE A 256 22.11 0.92 11.58
CA ILE A 256 22.67 0.73 12.91
C ILE A 256 23.24 -0.68 13.04
N LEU A 257 22.46 -1.69 12.68
CA LEU A 257 22.83 -3.11 12.79
C LEU A 257 24.00 -3.47 11.88
N ASN A 258 24.11 -2.87 10.70
CA ASN A 258 25.22 -3.07 9.77
C ASN A 258 26.57 -2.66 10.39
N LYS A 259 26.62 -1.60 11.22
CA LYS A 259 27.82 -1.20 11.94
C LYS A 259 28.25 -2.22 13.00
N GLU A 260 27.33 -3.09 13.41
CA GLU A 260 27.55 -4.19 14.37
C GLU A 260 27.83 -5.53 13.66
N GLY A 261 27.91 -5.53 12.32
CA GLY A 261 28.14 -6.73 11.54
C GLY A 261 26.88 -7.59 11.35
N ILE A 262 25.67 -7.03 11.54
CA ILE A 262 24.40 -7.70 11.33
C ILE A 262 23.78 -7.18 10.01
N ASP A 263 23.67 -8.05 9.02
CA ASP A 263 23.22 -7.72 7.67
C ASP A 263 21.71 -7.99 7.51
N LEU A 264 20.91 -6.95 7.73
CA LEU A 264 19.44 -6.98 7.73
C LEU A 264 18.86 -6.80 6.33
N GLU A 265 18.02 -7.73 5.90
CA GLU A 265 17.18 -7.60 4.71
C GLU A 265 15.88 -6.84 5.02
N VAL A 266 15.40 -6.01 4.08
CA VAL A 266 14.13 -5.29 4.23
C VAL A 266 13.26 -5.53 2.99
N LEU A 267 12.15 -6.26 3.19
CA LEU A 267 11.10 -6.49 2.19
C LEU A 267 9.96 -5.52 2.40
N ASP A 268 9.74 -4.62 1.44
CA ASP A 268 8.61 -3.70 1.37
C ASP A 268 7.46 -4.35 0.59
N LEU A 269 6.36 -4.61 1.26
CA LEU A 269 5.19 -5.28 0.67
C LEU A 269 4.47 -4.42 -0.37
N ARG A 270 4.46 -3.09 -0.23
CA ARG A 270 3.75 -2.13 -1.10
C ARG A 270 2.24 -2.36 -1.18
N THR A 271 1.83 -3.61 -1.36
CA THR A 271 0.44 -4.07 -1.45
C THR A 271 0.20 -5.09 -0.34
N VAL A 272 -0.78 -4.83 0.49
CA VAL A 272 -1.13 -5.70 1.61
C VAL A 272 -2.34 -6.62 1.31
N SER A 273 -3.03 -6.36 0.19
CA SER A 273 -4.01 -7.26 -0.43
C SER A 273 -4.03 -7.02 -1.95
N PRO A 274 -3.73 -8.03 -2.81
CA PRO A 274 -3.16 -9.33 -2.44
C PRO A 274 -1.70 -9.22 -2.00
N LEU A 275 -1.28 -10.10 -1.09
CA LEU A 275 0.12 -10.23 -0.67
C LEU A 275 0.97 -10.92 -1.76
N ASP A 276 2.22 -10.51 -1.88
CA ASP A 276 3.25 -11.25 -2.66
C ASP A 276 3.78 -12.42 -1.81
N ARG A 277 3.00 -13.52 -1.75
CA ARG A 277 3.34 -14.73 -0.97
C ARG A 277 4.71 -15.29 -1.36
N GLU A 278 5.01 -15.29 -2.67
CA GLU A 278 6.29 -15.79 -3.18
C GLU A 278 7.47 -15.00 -2.62
N ALA A 279 7.41 -13.66 -2.64
CA ALA A 279 8.45 -12.81 -2.08
C ALA A 279 8.62 -13.01 -0.57
N ILE A 280 7.52 -13.15 0.18
CA ILE A 280 7.54 -13.46 1.62
C ILE A 280 8.30 -14.77 1.87
N VAL A 281 7.93 -15.85 1.18
CA VAL A 281 8.53 -17.17 1.36
C VAL A 281 10.01 -17.18 0.95
N GLN A 282 10.35 -16.54 -0.17
CA GLN A 282 11.74 -16.44 -0.63
C GLN A 282 12.63 -15.67 0.35
N THR A 283 12.12 -14.57 0.92
CA THR A 283 12.80 -13.79 1.94
C THR A 283 13.10 -14.63 3.19
N VAL A 284 12.12 -15.42 3.67
CA VAL A 284 12.31 -16.32 4.83
C VAL A 284 13.33 -17.40 4.52
N ARG A 285 13.25 -18.08 3.37
CA ARG A 285 14.19 -19.12 2.95
C ARG A 285 15.62 -18.62 2.80
N LYS A 286 15.80 -17.34 2.47
CA LYS A 286 17.11 -16.72 2.31
C LYS A 286 17.81 -16.47 3.64
N THR A 287 17.08 -15.99 4.66
CA THR A 287 17.67 -15.50 5.89
C THR A 287 17.34 -16.33 7.13
N ASN A 288 16.35 -17.22 7.06
CA ASN A 288 15.89 -18.17 8.07
C ASN A 288 15.41 -17.53 9.38
N LYS A 289 15.44 -16.19 9.48
CA LYS A 289 15.07 -15.39 10.66
C LYS A 289 14.25 -14.19 10.23
N VAL A 290 13.05 -14.01 10.78
CA VAL A 290 12.11 -13.01 10.31
C VAL A 290 11.49 -12.17 11.42
N ILE A 291 11.47 -10.85 11.18
CA ILE A 291 10.69 -9.87 11.92
C ILE A 291 9.58 -9.37 11.01
N ILE A 292 8.35 -9.29 11.51
CA ILE A 292 7.24 -8.64 10.83
C ILE A 292 6.95 -7.34 11.56
N LEU A 293 7.05 -6.22 10.86
CA LEU A 293 6.95 -4.87 11.41
C LEU A 293 5.79 -4.11 10.77
N HIS A 294 4.87 -3.61 11.58
CA HIS A 294 3.80 -2.71 11.11
C HIS A 294 3.30 -1.76 12.21
N GLU A 295 2.63 -0.68 11.81
CA GLU A 295 2.26 0.42 12.69
C GLU A 295 0.89 0.26 13.37
N HIS A 296 0.01 -0.61 12.89
CA HIS A 296 -1.29 -0.80 13.55
C HIS A 296 -1.24 -1.81 14.69
N ALA A 297 -2.39 -2.02 15.37
CA ALA A 297 -2.54 -2.90 16.52
C ALA A 297 -2.02 -4.33 16.26
N ARG A 298 -1.56 -4.99 17.32
CA ARG A 298 -1.03 -6.35 17.26
C ARG A 298 -2.10 -7.37 16.97
N THR A 299 -3.24 -7.24 17.67
CA THR A 299 -4.39 -8.16 17.52
C THR A 299 -5.11 -7.89 16.19
N GLY A 300 -5.31 -8.93 15.39
CA GLY A 300 -5.93 -8.82 14.07
C GLY A 300 -5.06 -8.09 13.02
N GLY A 301 -3.78 -7.83 13.33
CA GLY A 301 -2.84 -7.18 12.44
C GLY A 301 -2.29 -8.11 11.35
N LEU A 302 -1.74 -7.49 10.28
CA LEU A 302 -1.19 -8.21 9.11
C LEU A 302 -0.11 -9.22 9.46
N ALA A 303 0.63 -8.97 10.56
CA ALA A 303 1.65 -9.90 11.04
C ALA A 303 1.09 -11.29 11.40
N GLY A 304 -0.19 -11.39 11.72
CA GLY A 304 -0.87 -12.67 11.93
C GLY A 304 -1.00 -13.48 10.63
N GLU A 305 -1.45 -12.83 9.55
CA GLU A 305 -1.59 -13.45 8.23
C GLU A 305 -0.23 -13.81 7.62
N ILE A 306 0.73 -12.89 7.67
CA ILE A 306 2.11 -13.18 7.19
C ILE A 306 2.72 -14.34 7.98
N GLY A 307 2.53 -14.37 9.31
CA GLY A 307 2.98 -15.47 10.16
C GLY A 307 2.33 -16.81 9.81
N ALA A 308 1.04 -16.81 9.44
CA ALA A 308 0.36 -18.00 8.95
C ALA A 308 0.93 -18.49 7.61
N ILE A 309 1.14 -17.59 6.65
CA ILE A 309 1.78 -17.91 5.36
C ILE A 309 3.16 -18.55 5.57
N ILE A 310 3.99 -17.96 6.43
CA ILE A 310 5.33 -18.47 6.72
C ILE A 310 5.24 -19.87 7.36
N ASN A 311 4.31 -20.06 8.30
CA ASN A 311 4.12 -21.36 8.94
C ASN A 311 3.61 -22.45 7.96
N GLU A 312 2.80 -22.05 6.96
CA GLU A 312 2.30 -22.99 5.95
C GLU A 312 3.33 -23.37 4.90
N GLU A 313 4.21 -22.42 4.49
CA GLU A 313 5.03 -22.57 3.28
C GLU A 313 6.55 -22.54 3.54
N ALA A 314 7.00 -22.12 4.73
CA ALA A 314 8.41 -21.94 5.06
C ALA A 314 8.75 -22.26 6.53
N PHE A 315 7.93 -23.07 7.22
CA PHE A 315 8.19 -23.42 8.62
C PHE A 315 9.53 -24.12 8.82
N ASP A 316 9.86 -25.07 7.97
CA ASP A 316 11.10 -25.85 8.03
C ASP A 316 12.35 -25.02 7.68
N ASP A 317 12.15 -23.82 7.14
CA ASP A 317 13.23 -22.88 6.81
C ASP A 317 13.55 -21.92 7.97
N LEU A 318 12.84 -21.97 9.12
CA LEU A 318 13.03 -21.06 10.24
C LEU A 318 14.09 -21.54 11.24
N ASP A 319 15.06 -20.67 11.53
CA ASP A 319 16.09 -20.86 12.57
C ASP A 319 15.77 -20.09 13.86
N GLY A 320 14.53 -19.67 14.07
CA GLY A 320 14.10 -18.94 15.24
C GLY A 320 12.62 -18.56 15.20
N PRO A 321 12.09 -17.96 16.27
CA PRO A 321 10.67 -17.57 16.30
C PRO A 321 10.39 -16.42 15.32
N ILE A 322 9.18 -16.40 14.76
CA ILE A 322 8.66 -15.23 14.05
C ILE A 322 8.44 -14.10 15.05
N VAL A 323 9.19 -13.01 14.92
CA VAL A 323 9.09 -11.84 15.80
C VAL A 323 8.11 -10.83 15.20
N ARG A 324 7.14 -10.38 16.00
CA ARG A 324 6.18 -9.35 15.59
C ARG A 324 6.43 -8.06 16.36
N ILE A 325 6.82 -6.99 15.67
CA ILE A 325 6.96 -5.64 16.20
C ILE A 325 5.79 -4.82 15.67
N THR A 326 4.91 -4.36 16.55
CA THR A 326 3.63 -3.73 16.18
C THR A 326 3.35 -2.58 17.13
N ALA A 327 2.41 -1.70 16.77
CA ALA A 327 1.83 -0.82 17.76
C ALA A 327 1.08 -1.61 18.83
N ARG A 328 0.69 -0.93 19.90
CA ARG A 328 -0.03 -1.52 21.03
C ARG A 328 -1.51 -1.65 20.75
N ASP A 329 -2.18 -2.60 21.41
CA ASP A 329 -3.63 -2.80 21.31
C ASP A 329 -4.39 -1.74 22.12
N THR A 330 -4.22 -0.48 21.72
CA THR A 330 -4.91 0.69 22.29
C THR A 330 -5.27 1.67 21.17
N PRO A 331 -6.25 2.56 21.36
CA PRO A 331 -6.43 3.69 20.46
C PRO A 331 -5.18 4.56 20.37
N VAL A 332 -4.98 5.21 19.23
CA VAL A 332 -3.81 6.08 19.00
C VAL A 332 -3.86 7.30 19.94
N PRO A 333 -2.84 7.56 20.75
CA PRO A 333 -2.85 8.70 21.66
C PRO A 333 -2.63 10.05 20.96
N PHE A 334 -3.15 11.13 21.55
CA PHE A 334 -2.86 12.50 21.12
C PHE A 334 -1.52 13.04 21.62
N SER A 335 -1.20 12.72 22.88
CA SER A 335 -0.01 13.25 23.53
C SER A 335 1.25 12.76 22.83
N PRO A 336 2.18 13.65 22.40
CA PRO A 336 3.41 13.23 21.73
C PRO A 336 4.19 12.13 22.44
N PRO A 337 4.45 12.20 23.78
CA PRO A 337 5.15 11.11 24.47
C PRO A 337 4.39 9.79 24.49
N GLN A 338 3.04 9.83 24.49
CA GLN A 338 2.21 8.62 24.45
C GLN A 338 2.15 8.03 23.04
N GLU A 339 1.99 8.85 21.99
CA GLU A 339 2.06 8.38 20.61
C GLU A 339 3.43 7.79 20.31
N GLU A 340 4.49 8.43 20.78
CA GLU A 340 5.85 7.91 20.69
C GLU A 340 6.02 6.56 21.42
N TYR A 341 5.37 6.34 22.55
CA TYR A 341 5.35 5.06 23.26
C TYR A 341 4.49 4.02 22.55
N PHE A 342 3.44 4.44 21.86
CA PHE A 342 2.50 3.59 21.12
C PHE A 342 3.13 2.98 19.88
N LEU A 343 3.87 3.79 19.09
CA LEU A 343 4.43 3.42 17.80
C LEU A 343 5.70 2.56 17.92
N PRO A 344 5.92 1.60 17.01
CA PRO A 344 7.20 0.91 16.86
C PRO A 344 8.34 1.90 16.54
N LYS A 345 9.49 1.69 17.16
CA LYS A 345 10.68 2.54 16.99
C LYS A 345 11.86 1.76 16.43
N VAL A 346 12.81 2.49 15.87
CA VAL A 346 14.11 1.97 15.45
C VAL A 346 14.79 1.16 16.56
N ALA A 347 14.75 1.68 17.81
CA ALA A 347 15.33 0.99 18.98
C ALA A 347 14.67 -0.37 19.27
N ASP A 348 13.36 -0.50 19.02
CA ASP A 348 12.65 -1.78 19.20
C ASP A 348 13.11 -2.79 18.14
N VAL A 349 13.24 -2.34 16.88
CA VAL A 349 13.72 -3.17 15.78
C VAL A 349 15.15 -3.64 16.06
N VAL A 350 16.05 -2.74 16.44
CA VAL A 350 17.46 -3.06 16.77
C VAL A 350 17.54 -4.05 17.92
N ARG A 351 16.75 -3.83 18.98
CA ARG A 351 16.71 -4.73 20.15
C ARG A 351 16.26 -6.14 19.77
N GLU A 352 15.16 -6.26 19.05
CA GLU A 352 14.60 -7.57 18.68
C GLU A 352 15.45 -8.28 17.61
N ALA A 353 16.06 -7.52 16.68
CA ALA A 353 16.98 -8.08 15.69
C ALA A 353 18.23 -8.68 16.34
N ARG A 354 18.83 -8.00 17.34
CA ARG A 354 19.96 -8.55 18.11
C ARG A 354 19.60 -9.85 18.85
N LYS A 355 18.41 -9.91 19.45
CA LYS A 355 17.92 -11.13 20.11
C LYS A 355 17.74 -12.26 19.10
N LEU A 356 17.06 -11.98 17.99
CA LEU A 356 16.78 -12.97 16.96
C LEU A 356 18.07 -13.47 16.27
N ARG A 357 19.08 -12.60 16.12
CA ARG A 357 20.40 -12.98 15.58
C ARG A 357 21.14 -13.99 16.45
N ALA A 358 20.87 -13.98 17.76
CA ALA A 358 21.52 -14.85 18.74
C ALA A 358 20.92 -16.28 18.79
N TYR A 359 19.77 -16.51 18.16
CA TYR A 359 19.22 -17.85 17.93
C TYR A 359 20.08 -18.61 16.91
#